data_420a0e0250c0c2905e34a5b96badbf27
#
_entry.id   420a0e0250c0c2905e34a5b96badbf27
#
_cell.length_a   1.000
_cell.length_b   1.000
_cell.length_c   1.000
_cell.angle_alpha   90.00
_cell.angle_beta   90.00
_cell.angle_gamma   90.00
#
_symmetry.space_group_name_H-M   'P 1'
#
loop_
_entity.id
_entity.type
_entity.pdbx_description
1 polymer ?
#
loop_
_entity_poly.entity_id
_entity_poly.type
_entity_poly.pdbx_seq_one_letter_code
_entity_poly.pdbx_strand_id
1 'polypeptide(L)' 'MTLVLGGELPPNHTFPENEGYDAASDRWVALAPMPAGRHGFGGAVIGSNAYFVGGSLTPGGGGITDQLIMFSLP' A
#
# COMPACT_ATOMS: atom_id res chain seq x y z
N MET A 1 -1.32 3.19 14.80
CA MET A 1 -2.05 3.38 13.53
C MET A 1 -1.87 2.16 12.65
N THR A 2 -2.92 1.70 12.06
CA THR A 2 -2.88 0.58 11.10
C THR A 2 -2.91 1.14 9.69
N LEU A 3 -1.99 0.72 8.84
CA LEU A 3 -1.97 1.13 7.44
C LEU A 3 -2.74 0.11 6.59
N VAL A 4 -3.59 0.62 5.73
CA VAL A 4 -4.34 -0.17 4.74
C VAL A 4 -4.07 0.44 3.38
N LEU A 5 -3.46 -0.33 2.49
CA LEU A 5 -3.09 0.21 1.19
C LEU A 5 -3.05 -0.88 0.11
N GLY A 6 -3.22 -0.44 -1.13
CA GLY A 6 -3.16 -1.34 -2.28
C GLY A 6 -4.43 -2.12 -2.50
N GLY A 7 -4.30 -3.19 -3.25
CA GLY A 7 -5.38 -4.07 -3.62
C GLY A 7 -5.70 -4.03 -5.10
N GLU A 8 -6.60 -4.90 -5.51
CA GLU A 8 -6.99 -5.02 -6.92
C GLU A 8 -8.50 -5.10 -7.08
N LEU A 9 -8.94 -4.65 -8.25
CA LEU A 9 -10.31 -4.85 -8.73
C LEU A 9 -10.23 -5.29 -10.19
N PRO A 10 -10.47 -6.57 -10.48
CA PRO A 10 -10.49 -7.00 -11.88
C PRO A 10 -11.55 -6.24 -12.69
N PRO A 11 -11.34 -6.07 -14.02
CA PRO A 11 -10.28 -6.71 -14.80
C PRO A 11 -8.95 -5.96 -14.85
N ASN A 12 -8.89 -4.67 -14.53
CA ASN A 12 -7.71 -3.87 -14.87
C ASN A 12 -7.39 -2.72 -13.89
N HIS A 13 -7.88 -2.79 -12.65
CA HIS A 13 -7.67 -1.71 -11.68
C HIS A 13 -6.84 -2.20 -10.49
N THR A 14 -5.80 -1.43 -10.11
CA THR A 14 -5.10 -1.57 -8.85
C THR A 14 -5.18 -0.24 -8.09
N PHE A 15 -5.18 -0.34 -6.75
CA PHE A 15 -5.40 0.83 -5.89
C PHE A 15 -4.08 1.36 -5.35
N PRO A 16 -3.76 2.66 -5.57
CA PRO A 16 -2.61 3.31 -4.95
C PRO A 16 -2.91 3.88 -3.57
N GLU A 17 -4.17 3.89 -3.15
CA GLU A 17 -4.60 4.55 -1.93
C GLU A 17 -3.88 3.97 -0.71
N ASN A 18 -3.51 4.85 0.22
CA ASN A 18 -2.90 4.55 1.49
C ASN A 18 -3.73 5.24 2.57
N GLU A 19 -4.27 4.44 3.47
CA GLU A 19 -5.15 4.93 4.51
C GLU A 19 -4.66 4.46 5.87
N GLY A 20 -4.72 5.34 6.86
CA GLY A 20 -4.40 5.00 8.23
C GLY A 20 -5.65 4.91 9.08
N TYR A 21 -5.74 3.86 9.89
CA TYR A 21 -6.79 3.73 10.88
C TYR A 21 -6.20 3.97 12.27
N ASP A 22 -6.79 4.92 12.99
CA ASP A 22 -6.45 5.20 14.39
C ASP A 22 -7.52 4.59 15.28
N ALA A 23 -7.17 3.50 15.96
CA ALA A 23 -8.10 2.77 16.83
C ALA A 23 -8.52 3.58 18.05
N ALA A 24 -7.64 4.44 18.57
CA ALA A 24 -7.95 5.25 19.74
C ALA A 24 -9.08 6.25 19.50
N SER A 25 -9.14 6.82 18.30
CA SER A 25 -10.16 7.79 17.90
C SER A 25 -11.24 7.20 16.99
N ASP A 26 -11.07 5.95 16.56
CA ASP A 26 -11.95 5.29 15.58
C ASP A 26 -12.08 6.14 14.30
N ARG A 27 -10.93 6.61 13.79
CA ARG A 27 -10.90 7.48 12.62
C ARG A 27 -9.98 6.93 11.53
N TRP A 28 -10.41 7.13 10.28
CA TRP A 28 -9.61 6.89 9.09
C TRP A 28 -9.06 8.20 8.57
N VAL A 29 -7.80 8.19 8.15
CA VAL A 29 -7.16 9.32 7.49
C VAL A 29 -6.55 8.88 6.18
N ALA A 30 -6.69 9.71 5.16
CA ALA A 30 -6.00 9.50 3.89
C ALA A 30 -4.53 9.92 4.06
N LEU A 31 -3.62 9.06 3.61
CA LEU A 31 -2.18 9.29 3.64
C LEU A 31 -1.65 9.40 2.23
N ALA A 32 -0.35 9.73 2.09
CA ALA A 32 0.27 9.82 0.78
C ALA A 32 0.11 8.48 0.04
N PRO A 33 -0.41 8.48 -1.19
CA PRO A 33 -0.62 7.25 -1.95
C PRO A 33 0.70 6.65 -2.41
N MET A 34 0.65 5.38 -2.80
CA MET A 34 1.78 4.76 -3.49
C MET A 34 1.97 5.39 -4.87
N PRO A 35 3.20 5.39 -5.41
CA PRO A 35 3.46 5.93 -6.76
C PRO A 35 2.63 5.25 -7.85
N ALA A 36 2.28 3.99 -7.65
CA ALA A 36 1.41 3.22 -8.53
C ALA A 36 0.61 2.23 -7.70
N GLY A 37 -0.63 1.97 -8.08
CA GLY A 37 -1.46 0.96 -7.45
C GLY A 37 -0.84 -0.42 -7.61
N ARG A 38 -1.02 -1.29 -6.60
CA ARG A 38 -0.48 -2.65 -6.62
C ARG A 38 -1.20 -3.55 -5.62
N HIS A 39 -0.98 -4.86 -5.80
CA HIS A 39 -1.47 -5.87 -4.87
C HIS A 39 -0.43 -6.97 -4.70
N GLY A 40 -0.60 -7.81 -3.68
CA GLY A 40 0.26 -8.98 -3.47
C GLY A 40 1.69 -8.63 -3.10
N PHE A 41 1.94 -7.47 -2.52
CA PHE A 41 3.27 -7.03 -2.11
C PHE A 41 3.54 -7.37 -0.65
N GLY A 42 4.84 -7.41 -0.29
CA GLY A 42 5.28 -7.54 1.09
C GLY A 42 5.49 -6.19 1.75
N GLY A 43 5.41 -6.15 3.07
CA GLY A 43 5.63 -4.92 3.81
C GLY A 43 6.17 -5.14 5.21
N ALA A 44 6.86 -4.14 5.72
CA ALA A 44 7.38 -4.12 7.08
C ALA A 44 7.54 -2.68 7.55
N VAL A 45 7.46 -2.48 8.87
CA VAL A 45 7.70 -1.18 9.49
C VAL A 45 8.99 -1.26 10.31
N ILE A 46 9.89 -0.31 10.07
CA ILE A 46 11.14 -0.18 10.82
C ILE A 46 11.23 1.27 11.30
N GLY A 47 11.22 1.49 12.61
CA GLY A 47 11.18 2.83 13.17
C GLY A 47 9.89 3.55 12.74
N SER A 48 10.02 4.71 12.10
CA SER A 48 8.90 5.51 11.60
C SER A 48 8.69 5.39 10.10
N ASN A 49 9.29 4.37 9.47
CA ASN A 49 9.17 4.15 8.03
C ASN A 49 8.51 2.80 7.75
N ALA A 50 7.59 2.81 6.81
CA ALA A 50 7.00 1.60 6.26
C ALA A 50 7.64 1.31 4.90
N TYR A 51 8.01 0.06 4.67
CA TYR A 51 8.68 -0.39 3.44
C TYR A 51 7.79 -1.42 2.77
N PHE A 52 7.59 -1.25 1.48
CA PHE A 52 6.78 -2.17 0.68
C PHE A 52 7.58 -2.60 -0.54
N VAL A 53 7.58 -3.88 -0.84
CA VAL A 53 8.41 -4.44 -1.90
C VAL A 53 7.64 -5.41 -2.78
N GLY A 54 7.88 -5.33 -4.08
CA GLY A 54 7.36 -6.29 -5.04
C GLY A 54 5.89 -6.13 -5.35
N GLY A 55 5.23 -7.24 -5.55
CA GLY A 55 3.82 -7.29 -5.92
C GLY A 55 3.57 -7.13 -7.40
N SER A 56 2.31 -6.91 -7.75
CA SER A 56 1.86 -6.76 -9.13
C SER A 56 1.17 -5.41 -9.32
N LEU A 57 1.49 -4.73 -10.41
CA LEU A 57 0.87 -3.45 -10.76
C LEU A 57 -0.46 -3.62 -11.49
N THR A 58 -0.79 -4.84 -11.88
CA THR A 58 -2.03 -5.16 -12.58
C THR A 58 -2.79 -6.25 -11.84
N PRO A 59 -4.13 -6.33 -11.98
CA PRO A 59 -4.89 -7.44 -11.41
C PRO A 59 -4.45 -8.78 -11.96
N GLY A 60 -4.61 -9.83 -11.16
CA GLY A 60 -4.18 -11.18 -11.50
C GLY A 60 -2.69 -11.37 -11.21
N GLY A 61 -2.05 -12.27 -11.95
CA GLY A 61 -0.65 -12.64 -11.74
C GLY A 61 0.37 -11.93 -12.60
N GLY A 62 -0.07 -10.97 -13.44
CA GLY A 62 0.82 -10.21 -14.32
C GLY A 62 1.34 -8.93 -13.69
N GLY A 63 2.19 -8.20 -14.42
CA GLY A 63 2.66 -6.88 -13.98
C GLY A 63 3.55 -6.90 -12.75
N ILE A 64 4.30 -7.96 -12.53
CA ILE A 64 5.18 -8.12 -11.37
C ILE A 64 6.26 -7.04 -11.38
N THR A 65 6.54 -6.47 -10.22
CA THR A 65 7.54 -5.43 -10.04
C THR A 65 8.51 -5.80 -8.92
N ASP A 66 9.73 -5.29 -9.01
CA ASP A 66 10.76 -5.41 -7.97
C ASP A 66 10.96 -4.11 -7.19
N GLN A 67 10.08 -3.14 -7.38
CA GLN A 67 10.20 -1.84 -6.71
C GLN A 67 10.14 -1.97 -5.19
N LEU A 68 10.98 -1.19 -4.53
CA LEU A 68 10.92 -0.94 -3.09
C LEU A 68 10.38 0.47 -2.88
N ILE A 69 9.34 0.57 -2.08
CA ILE A 69 8.70 1.85 -1.76
C ILE A 69 8.86 2.10 -0.26
N MET A 70 9.18 3.33 0.10
CA MET A 70 9.21 3.75 1.49
C MET A 70 8.16 4.83 1.73
N PHE A 71 7.44 4.70 2.82
CA PHE A 71 6.49 5.70 3.31
C PHE A 71 6.90 6.11 4.72
N SER A 72 7.10 7.41 4.93
CA SER A 72 7.38 7.95 6.25
C SER A 72 6.07 8.15 7.01
N LEU A 73 5.95 7.50 8.16
CA LEU A 73 4.76 7.62 9.01
C LEU A 73 4.66 9.04 9.58
N PRO A 74 3.46 9.60 9.62
CA PRO A 74 3.25 10.91 10.23
C PRO A 74 3.49 10.94 11.75
#